data_1e64fe2e018086eb5b8907129325c456
#
_entry.id   1e64fe2e018086eb5b8907129325c456
#
_cell.length_a   1.000
_cell.length_b   1.000
_cell.length_c   1.000
_cell.angle_alpha   90.00
_cell.angle_beta   90.00
_cell.angle_gamma   90.00
#
_symmetry.space_group_name_H-M   'P 1'
#
loop_
_entity.id
_entity.type
_entity.pdbx_description
1 polymer ?
#
loop_
_entity_poly.entity_id
_entity_poly.type
_entity_poly.pdbx_seq_one_letter_code
_entity_poly.pdbx_strand_id
1 'polypeptide(L)'
;MFASVIQTVETKVAVYNRSHWGRIKVSDGDRLRFLHNQSTNDFESLKPGQGCDTVFVTSTARTIDLASAYVTSDAVLLLVSPNRREYLMQWLDKYIFFADKVQLTDLTDETVSFSIIGSQSDAVVEKLGASEIIGKPYGSNINIPNVNDEKENIIAVGSGLASPGYTLILNAKKKQEIWSKIIEIGAIEINDNDWEMLRILQGRPQPESELTDDYNPLEVGLWQTVSFEKGCYIGQETIARLNTYKGVKQNLWGINLNAAVEAGTVITVGDEKVGKLTSCTQNGNNYFGLGYIRTKAGGVGLKVKVGETEGEVVSIPFVSHEYPNSEQ
;
A
#
# COMPACT_ATOMS: atom_id res chain seq x y z
N MET A 1 18.81 -25.77 2.59
CA MET A 1 18.58 -24.69 1.59
C MET A 1 17.34 -23.93 2.09
N PHE A 2 17.50 -22.71 2.59
CA PHE A 2 16.35 -21.91 3.01
C PHE A 2 15.51 -21.58 1.76
N ALA A 3 14.21 -21.82 1.82
CA ALA A 3 13.28 -21.40 0.75
C ALA A 3 13.42 -19.89 0.58
N SER A 4 13.45 -19.40 -0.67
CA SER A 4 13.44 -17.96 -0.93
C SER A 4 12.15 -17.36 -0.34
N VAL A 5 12.16 -16.08 0.05
CA VAL A 5 10.97 -15.41 0.55
C VAL A 5 9.82 -15.49 -0.47
N ILE A 6 10.12 -15.44 -1.76
CA ILE A 6 9.16 -15.61 -2.86
C ILE A 6 8.46 -16.96 -2.75
N GLN A 7 9.23 -18.05 -2.68
CA GLN A 7 8.68 -19.39 -2.53
C GLN A 7 7.86 -19.54 -1.23
N THR A 8 8.28 -18.86 -0.16
CA THR A 8 7.55 -18.87 1.12
C THR A 8 6.17 -18.28 0.95
N VAL A 9 6.02 -17.12 0.32
CA VAL A 9 4.68 -16.49 0.15
C VAL A 9 3.83 -17.19 -0.91
N GLU A 10 4.42 -17.87 -1.87
CA GLU A 10 3.70 -18.65 -2.89
C GLU A 10 3.13 -19.97 -2.35
N THR A 11 3.86 -20.66 -1.48
CA THR A 11 3.53 -22.04 -1.06
C THR A 11 3.24 -22.22 0.42
N LYS A 12 3.51 -21.20 1.24
CA LYS A 12 3.37 -21.19 2.70
C LYS A 12 2.79 -19.87 3.18
N VAL A 13 3.21 -19.46 4.37
CA VAL A 13 2.85 -18.18 4.99
C VAL A 13 4.07 -17.55 5.63
N ALA A 14 4.27 -16.27 5.34
CA ALA A 14 5.25 -15.43 6.01
C ALA A 14 4.55 -14.49 7.00
N VAL A 15 5.27 -14.05 8.03
CA VAL A 15 4.86 -12.96 8.91
C VAL A 15 5.93 -11.88 8.97
N TYR A 16 5.50 -10.63 8.81
CA TYR A 16 6.36 -9.46 8.87
C TYR A 16 5.89 -8.47 9.94
N ASN A 17 6.83 -7.99 10.74
CA ASN A 17 6.58 -7.00 11.77
C ASN A 17 6.60 -5.58 11.21
N ARG A 18 5.42 -4.99 11.01
CA ARG A 18 5.23 -3.61 10.52
C ARG A 18 5.08 -2.58 11.64
N SER A 19 5.49 -2.88 12.86
CA SER A 19 5.26 -2.00 14.01
C SER A 19 5.97 -0.64 13.91
N HIS A 20 6.91 -0.47 13.00
CA HIS A 20 7.55 0.80 12.67
C HIS A 20 6.71 1.68 11.71
N TRP A 21 5.63 1.15 11.12
CA TRP A 21 4.67 1.94 10.34
C TRP A 21 3.81 2.81 11.28
N GLY A 22 3.33 3.94 10.79
CA GLY A 22 2.46 4.82 11.58
C GLY A 22 1.04 4.27 11.69
N ARG A 23 0.41 4.41 12.87
CA ARG A 23 -1.00 4.10 13.11
C ARG A 23 -1.69 5.34 13.64
N ILE A 24 -2.54 5.94 12.80
CA ILE A 24 -3.29 7.16 13.13
C ILE A 24 -4.75 6.77 13.30
N LYS A 25 -5.33 7.09 14.46
CA LYS A 25 -6.75 6.97 14.72
C LYS A 25 -7.43 8.30 14.39
N VAL A 26 -8.41 8.26 13.51
CA VAL A 26 -9.30 9.38 13.21
C VAL A 26 -10.66 9.06 13.80
N SER A 27 -11.12 9.83 14.78
CA SER A 27 -12.34 9.56 15.55
C SER A 27 -13.30 10.74 15.54
N ASP A 28 -14.45 10.57 16.22
CA ASP A 28 -15.55 11.51 16.33
C ASP A 28 -16.46 11.56 15.08
N GLY A 29 -17.55 12.36 15.16
CA GLY A 29 -18.72 12.28 14.30
C GLY A 29 -18.45 12.53 12.81
N ASP A 30 -17.52 13.40 12.48
CA ASP A 30 -17.22 13.80 11.10
C ASP A 30 -16.05 13.03 10.47
N ARG A 31 -15.50 12.01 11.12
CA ARG A 31 -14.30 11.27 10.69
C ARG A 31 -14.34 10.73 9.25
N LEU A 32 -15.49 10.18 8.84
CA LEU A 32 -15.63 9.63 7.49
C LEU A 32 -15.67 10.74 6.44
N ARG A 33 -16.50 11.78 6.66
CA ARG A 33 -16.57 12.96 5.78
C ARG A 33 -15.23 13.67 5.69
N PHE A 34 -14.52 13.80 6.81
CA PHE A 34 -13.21 14.41 6.86
C PHE A 34 -12.21 13.65 5.96
N LEU A 35 -12.05 12.33 6.17
CA LEU A 35 -11.15 11.52 5.34
C LEU A 35 -11.60 11.44 3.88
N HIS A 36 -12.91 11.43 3.62
CA HIS A 36 -13.46 11.54 2.28
C HIS A 36 -12.97 12.80 1.56
N ASN A 37 -12.93 13.95 2.23
CA ASN A 37 -12.48 15.22 1.65
C ASN A 37 -10.94 15.33 1.55
N GLN A 38 -10.20 14.62 2.39
CA GLN A 38 -8.74 14.74 2.48
C GLN A 38 -7.98 13.66 1.69
N SER A 39 -8.64 12.70 1.09
CA SER A 39 -7.96 11.60 0.38
C SER A 39 -8.73 11.15 -0.86
N THR A 40 -8.16 10.25 -1.65
CA THR A 40 -8.67 9.91 -2.99
C THR A 40 -9.83 8.92 -2.99
N ASN A 41 -10.03 8.12 -1.93
CA ASN A 41 -11.07 7.08 -1.91
C ASN A 41 -12.36 7.56 -1.23
N ASP A 42 -13.46 6.81 -1.45
CA ASP A 42 -14.78 7.13 -0.89
C ASP A 42 -14.94 6.53 0.50
N PHE A 43 -14.84 7.40 1.54
CA PHE A 43 -15.04 7.00 2.93
C PHE A 43 -16.50 7.08 3.37
N GLU A 44 -17.33 7.93 2.76
CA GLU A 44 -18.72 8.09 3.18
C GLU A 44 -19.58 6.86 2.88
N SER A 45 -19.20 6.06 1.88
CA SER A 45 -19.85 4.79 1.56
C SER A 45 -19.48 3.64 2.50
N LEU A 46 -18.36 3.77 3.26
CA LEU A 46 -17.85 2.70 4.11
C LEU A 46 -18.62 2.58 5.43
N LYS A 47 -18.78 1.33 5.87
CA LYS A 47 -19.42 0.97 7.14
C LYS A 47 -18.39 0.34 8.09
N PRO A 48 -18.67 0.32 9.40
CA PRO A 48 -17.87 -0.45 10.35
C PRO A 48 -17.65 -1.88 9.88
N GLY A 49 -16.41 -2.36 9.98
CA GLY A 49 -15.98 -3.66 9.45
C GLY A 49 -15.52 -3.63 8.00
N GLN A 50 -15.52 -2.48 7.34
CA GLN A 50 -15.02 -2.27 5.99
C GLN A 50 -13.77 -1.38 6.00
N GLY A 51 -13.02 -1.40 4.91
CA GLY A 51 -11.84 -0.55 4.74
C GLY A 51 -11.43 -0.46 3.28
N CYS A 52 -10.46 0.39 3.02
CA CYS A 52 -9.90 0.60 1.69
C CYS A 52 -8.46 1.10 1.77
N ASP A 53 -7.73 0.98 0.67
CA ASP A 53 -6.54 1.79 0.47
C ASP A 53 -6.91 3.16 -0.10
N THR A 54 -6.19 4.19 0.30
CA THR A 54 -6.39 5.56 -0.18
C THR A 54 -5.05 6.26 -0.33
N VAL A 55 -4.98 7.23 -1.23
CA VAL A 55 -3.79 8.08 -1.37
C VAL A 55 -4.06 9.45 -0.80
N PHE A 56 -3.18 9.91 0.07
CA PHE A 56 -3.10 11.31 0.45
C PHE A 56 -2.31 12.06 -0.62
N VAL A 57 -2.87 13.18 -1.08
CA VAL A 57 -2.28 13.98 -2.16
C VAL A 57 -2.29 15.46 -1.82
N THR A 58 -1.38 16.21 -2.42
CA THR A 58 -1.40 17.67 -2.36
C THR A 58 -2.56 18.25 -3.18
N SER A 59 -2.83 19.55 -3.06
CA SER A 59 -3.84 20.26 -3.88
C SER A 59 -3.59 20.15 -5.39
N THR A 60 -2.36 19.87 -5.80
CA THR A 60 -1.96 19.62 -7.20
C THR A 60 -1.91 18.13 -7.55
N ALA A 61 -2.52 17.28 -6.70
CA ALA A 61 -2.57 15.82 -6.84
C ALA A 61 -1.21 15.11 -6.80
N ARG A 62 -0.19 15.69 -6.16
CA ARG A 62 1.09 15.00 -5.95
C ARG A 62 0.97 14.04 -4.77
N THR A 63 1.56 12.85 -4.91
CA THR A 63 1.45 11.79 -3.92
C THR A 63 2.20 12.13 -2.62
N ILE A 64 1.53 11.91 -1.48
CA ILE A 64 2.12 12.06 -0.15
C ILE A 64 2.37 10.66 0.43
N ASP A 65 1.32 9.82 0.49
CA ASP A 65 1.40 8.46 1.01
C ASP A 65 0.24 7.59 0.50
N LEU A 66 0.48 6.29 0.45
CA LEU A 66 -0.51 5.24 0.25
C LEU A 66 -0.83 4.62 1.61
N ALA A 67 -2.01 4.89 2.14
CA ALA A 67 -2.47 4.40 3.44
C ALA A 67 -3.53 3.32 3.29
N SER A 68 -3.51 2.32 4.19
CA SER A 68 -4.63 1.40 4.39
C SER A 68 -5.51 1.91 5.52
N ALA A 69 -6.81 1.99 5.29
CA ALA A 69 -7.79 2.53 6.23
C ALA A 69 -8.82 1.45 6.63
N TYR A 70 -9.09 1.34 7.92
CA TYR A 70 -10.01 0.37 8.50
C TYR A 70 -11.07 1.09 9.34
N VAL A 71 -12.33 1.02 8.92
CA VAL A 71 -13.45 1.65 9.62
C VAL A 71 -13.93 0.73 10.75
N THR A 72 -13.87 1.23 11.97
CA THR A 72 -14.43 0.60 13.17
C THR A 72 -15.74 1.28 13.59
N SER A 73 -16.35 0.84 14.68
CA SER A 73 -17.62 1.43 15.19
C SER A 73 -17.51 2.93 15.50
N ASP A 74 -16.35 3.39 15.95
CA ASP A 74 -16.13 4.73 16.49
C ASP A 74 -14.95 5.50 15.87
N ALA A 75 -14.16 4.84 15.02
CA ALA A 75 -12.98 5.45 14.43
C ALA A 75 -12.69 4.91 13.01
N VAL A 76 -11.69 5.50 12.37
CA VAL A 76 -10.96 4.94 11.24
C VAL A 76 -9.51 4.80 11.67
N LEU A 77 -8.95 3.60 11.55
CA LEU A 77 -7.53 3.34 11.78
C LEU A 77 -6.79 3.44 10.45
N LEU A 78 -5.84 4.35 10.36
CA LEU A 78 -4.96 4.51 9.20
C LEU A 78 -3.62 3.85 9.49
N LEU A 79 -3.20 2.95 8.62
CA LEU A 79 -1.85 2.39 8.60
C LEU A 79 -1.08 3.11 7.49
N VAL A 80 -0.11 3.93 7.88
CA VAL A 80 0.66 4.83 7.01
C VAL A 80 2.13 4.45 6.96
N SER A 81 2.83 4.86 5.92
CA SER A 81 4.25 4.53 5.73
C SER A 81 5.12 5.07 6.88
N PRO A 82 6.26 4.41 7.19
CA PRO A 82 7.07 4.73 8.37
C PRO A 82 7.43 6.20 8.51
N ASN A 83 7.85 6.84 7.43
CA ASN A 83 8.33 8.23 7.44
C ASN A 83 7.21 9.27 7.26
N ARG A 84 5.93 8.85 7.25
CA ARG A 84 4.78 9.73 6.94
C ARG A 84 3.89 10.04 8.14
N ARG A 85 4.05 9.33 9.25
CA ARG A 85 3.20 9.50 10.45
C ARG A 85 3.11 10.95 10.92
N GLU A 86 4.23 11.55 11.28
CA GLU A 86 4.27 12.92 11.81
C GLU A 86 3.83 13.95 10.76
N TYR A 87 4.29 13.78 9.53
CA TYR A 87 3.89 14.65 8.44
C TYR A 87 2.38 14.60 8.21
N LEU A 88 1.78 13.41 8.13
CA LEU A 88 0.34 13.26 7.91
C LEU A 88 -0.49 13.75 9.08
N MET A 89 -0.06 13.53 10.33
CA MET A 89 -0.71 14.10 11.50
C MET A 89 -0.79 15.63 11.41
N GLN A 90 0.33 16.29 11.13
CA GLN A 90 0.38 17.74 10.98
C GLN A 90 -0.38 18.23 9.73
N TRP A 91 -0.33 17.47 8.65
CA TRP A 91 -1.00 17.82 7.41
C TRP A 91 -2.52 17.72 7.56
N LEU A 92 -3.03 16.66 8.16
CA LEU A 92 -4.47 16.48 8.42
C LEU A 92 -4.98 17.52 9.42
N ASP A 93 -4.23 17.82 10.48
CA ASP A 93 -4.60 18.81 11.51
C ASP A 93 -4.88 20.21 10.91
N LYS A 94 -4.15 20.61 9.87
CA LYS A 94 -4.37 21.89 9.16
C LYS A 94 -5.73 22.02 8.50
N TYR A 95 -6.42 20.92 8.24
CA TYR A 95 -7.72 20.88 7.59
C TYR A 95 -8.88 20.59 8.56
N ILE A 96 -8.60 20.52 9.86
CA ILE A 96 -9.64 20.42 10.89
C ILE A 96 -10.03 21.85 11.31
N PHE A 97 -11.25 22.25 10.99
CA PHE A 97 -11.79 23.55 11.36
C PHE A 97 -12.52 23.47 12.70
N PHE A 98 -12.72 24.62 13.35
CA PHE A 98 -13.33 24.73 14.68
C PHE A 98 -14.69 24.01 14.82
N ALA A 99 -15.47 23.91 13.75
CA ALA A 99 -16.78 23.26 13.76
C ALA A 99 -16.72 21.75 13.49
N ASP A 100 -15.57 21.21 13.05
CA ASP A 100 -15.44 19.80 12.70
C ASP A 100 -15.31 18.93 13.95
N LYS A 101 -16.11 17.88 13.98
CA LYS A 101 -16.04 16.85 15.03
C LYS A 101 -15.07 15.75 14.56
N VAL A 102 -13.79 16.04 14.63
CA VAL A 102 -12.69 15.15 14.24
C VAL A 102 -11.59 15.24 15.27
N GLN A 103 -11.09 14.08 15.70
CA GLN A 103 -9.94 13.96 16.57
C GLN A 103 -8.91 13.02 15.94
N LEU A 104 -7.66 13.47 15.90
CA LEU A 104 -6.51 12.67 15.48
C LEU A 104 -5.75 12.18 16.71
N THR A 105 -5.43 10.89 16.74
CA THR A 105 -4.62 10.28 17.80
C THR A 105 -3.55 9.40 17.17
N ASP A 106 -2.31 9.59 17.57
CA ASP A 106 -1.21 8.70 17.20
C ASP A 106 -1.22 7.47 18.12
N LEU A 107 -1.47 6.30 17.54
CA LEU A 107 -1.48 5.02 18.27
C LEU A 107 -0.20 4.20 18.04
N THR A 108 0.83 4.78 17.43
CA THR A 108 2.01 4.03 16.97
C THR A 108 2.75 3.36 18.13
N ASP A 109 2.89 4.04 19.25
CA ASP A 109 3.61 3.50 20.41
C ASP A 109 2.72 2.59 21.28
N GLU A 110 1.40 2.73 21.20
CA GLU A 110 0.44 1.95 21.99
C GLU A 110 0.03 0.64 21.29
N THR A 111 0.31 0.53 19.99
CA THR A 111 -0.09 -0.61 19.16
C THR A 111 1.10 -1.21 18.43
N VAL A 112 0.91 -2.39 17.86
CA VAL A 112 1.82 -3.04 16.91
C VAL A 112 1.05 -3.45 15.66
N SER A 113 1.76 -3.62 14.54
CA SER A 113 1.14 -4.11 13.31
C SER A 113 1.96 -5.25 12.71
N PHE A 114 1.27 -6.31 12.26
CA PHE A 114 1.86 -7.44 11.57
C PHE A 114 1.19 -7.66 10.23
N SER A 115 1.96 -8.07 9.23
CA SER A 115 1.43 -8.61 7.97
C SER A 115 1.61 -10.12 7.95
N ILE A 116 0.52 -10.86 7.72
CA ILE A 116 0.51 -12.28 7.41
C ILE A 116 0.39 -12.38 5.89
N ILE A 117 1.35 -13.02 5.22
CA ILE A 117 1.51 -12.94 3.76
C ILE A 117 1.65 -14.34 3.18
N GLY A 118 0.86 -14.67 2.19
CA GLY A 118 1.04 -15.91 1.41
C GLY A 118 -0.20 -16.77 1.29
N SER A 119 -0.08 -17.81 0.47
CA SER A 119 -1.19 -18.70 0.07
C SER A 119 -1.83 -19.48 1.23
N GLN A 120 -1.12 -19.67 2.34
CA GLN A 120 -1.61 -20.37 3.53
C GLN A 120 -1.99 -19.42 4.68
N SER A 121 -2.18 -18.14 4.42
CA SER A 121 -2.53 -17.14 5.44
C SER A 121 -3.88 -17.43 6.12
N ASP A 122 -4.86 -18.01 5.41
CA ASP A 122 -6.17 -18.38 5.97
C ASP A 122 -6.05 -19.37 7.14
N ALA A 123 -5.12 -20.33 7.05
CA ALA A 123 -4.90 -21.30 8.10
C ALA A 123 -4.38 -20.66 9.40
N VAL A 124 -3.61 -19.58 9.30
CA VAL A 124 -3.17 -18.79 10.47
C VAL A 124 -4.34 -18.06 11.10
N VAL A 125 -5.14 -17.40 10.28
CA VAL A 125 -6.32 -16.64 10.71
C VAL A 125 -7.36 -17.53 11.38
N GLU A 126 -7.61 -18.72 10.82
CA GLU A 126 -8.49 -19.72 11.42
C GLU A 126 -8.03 -20.12 12.83
N LYS A 127 -6.73 -20.43 12.99
CA LYS A 127 -6.15 -20.81 14.29
C LYS A 127 -6.08 -19.66 15.28
N LEU A 128 -6.10 -18.40 14.82
CA LEU A 128 -6.28 -17.22 15.65
C LEU A 128 -7.74 -17.03 16.12
N GLY A 129 -8.68 -17.82 15.58
CA GLY A 129 -10.10 -17.77 15.92
C GLY A 129 -10.89 -16.75 15.11
N ALA A 130 -10.33 -16.24 14.01
CA ALA A 130 -10.91 -15.19 13.19
C ALA A 130 -11.43 -15.71 11.83
N SER A 131 -11.94 -16.93 11.77
CA SER A 131 -12.40 -17.60 10.53
C SER A 131 -13.47 -16.81 9.77
N GLU A 132 -14.25 -15.97 10.46
CA GLU A 132 -15.34 -15.19 9.84
C GLU A 132 -14.86 -14.13 8.84
N ILE A 133 -13.55 -13.78 8.86
CA ILE A 133 -12.99 -12.82 7.90
C ILE A 133 -12.50 -13.49 6.61
N ILE A 134 -12.35 -14.81 6.60
CA ILE A 134 -11.86 -15.57 5.45
C ILE A 134 -12.84 -15.43 4.28
N GLY A 135 -12.32 -15.12 3.09
CA GLY A 135 -13.11 -14.90 1.88
C GLY A 135 -13.88 -13.58 1.82
N LYS A 136 -13.71 -12.68 2.80
CA LYS A 136 -14.29 -11.34 2.75
C LYS A 136 -13.51 -10.45 1.76
N PRO A 137 -14.15 -9.40 1.23
CA PRO A 137 -13.47 -8.42 0.36
C PRO A 137 -12.26 -7.77 1.03
N TYR A 138 -11.33 -7.29 0.21
CA TYR A 138 -10.18 -6.48 0.65
C TYR A 138 -10.62 -5.32 1.57
N GLY A 139 -9.87 -5.07 2.63
CA GLY A 139 -10.15 -4.05 3.63
C GLY A 139 -11.21 -4.45 4.67
N SER A 140 -11.97 -5.55 4.47
CA SER A 140 -12.85 -6.06 5.53
C SER A 140 -12.06 -6.29 6.80
N ASN A 141 -12.60 -5.88 7.94
CA ASN A 141 -11.92 -6.01 9.22
C ASN A 141 -12.87 -6.41 10.35
N ILE A 142 -12.35 -7.11 11.34
CA ILE A 142 -13.06 -7.54 12.53
C ILE A 142 -12.16 -7.38 13.75
N ASN A 143 -12.76 -7.33 14.94
CA ASN A 143 -12.01 -7.46 16.17
C ASN A 143 -11.46 -8.89 16.30
N ILE A 144 -10.23 -9.03 16.77
CA ILE A 144 -9.65 -10.36 17.00
C ILE A 144 -10.33 -11.00 18.21
N PRO A 145 -10.95 -12.19 18.04
CA PRO A 145 -11.63 -12.88 19.13
C PRO A 145 -10.67 -13.21 20.29
N ASN A 146 -11.17 -13.18 21.51
CA ASN A 146 -10.44 -13.51 22.74
C ASN A 146 -9.21 -12.62 23.08
N VAL A 147 -9.05 -11.52 22.38
CA VAL A 147 -8.10 -10.47 22.73
C VAL A 147 -8.90 -9.35 23.37
N ASN A 148 -9.02 -9.37 24.71
CA ASN A 148 -9.82 -8.47 25.56
C ASN A 148 -10.38 -7.22 24.88
N ASP A 149 -11.53 -6.70 25.31
CA ASP A 149 -12.35 -5.59 24.77
C ASP A 149 -11.64 -4.27 24.35
N GLU A 150 -10.34 -4.31 24.06
CA GLU A 150 -9.61 -3.16 23.54
C GLU A 150 -9.95 -3.00 22.05
N LYS A 151 -10.55 -1.89 21.70
CA LYS A 151 -11.09 -1.56 20.36
C LYS A 151 -10.07 -1.51 19.22
N GLU A 152 -8.79 -1.51 19.55
CA GLU A 152 -7.67 -1.43 18.60
C GLU A 152 -7.11 -2.81 18.19
N ASN A 153 -7.75 -3.91 18.60
CA ASN A 153 -7.30 -5.26 18.22
C ASN A 153 -8.08 -5.74 17.01
N ILE A 154 -7.61 -5.44 15.81
CA ILE A 154 -8.27 -5.82 14.56
C ILE A 154 -7.41 -6.75 13.71
N ILE A 155 -8.08 -7.59 12.94
CA ILE A 155 -7.55 -8.28 11.78
C ILE A 155 -8.30 -7.82 10.54
N ALA A 156 -7.58 -7.55 9.47
CA ALA A 156 -8.13 -7.04 8.22
C ALA A 156 -7.62 -7.84 7.02
N VAL A 157 -8.47 -8.01 6.00
CA VAL A 157 -8.09 -8.63 4.72
C VAL A 157 -7.15 -7.73 3.96
N GLY A 158 -6.02 -8.29 3.55
CA GLY A 158 -4.95 -7.61 2.82
C GLY A 158 -3.63 -7.62 3.59
N SER A 159 -2.59 -8.12 2.95
CA SER A 159 -1.24 -8.19 3.53
C SER A 159 -0.48 -6.86 3.47
N GLY A 160 -1.00 -5.89 2.72
CA GLY A 160 -0.28 -4.68 2.32
C GLY A 160 0.58 -4.87 1.07
N LEU A 161 0.58 -6.06 0.47
CA LEU A 161 1.20 -6.41 -0.81
C LEU A 161 0.13 -6.95 -1.76
N ALA A 162 0.53 -7.31 -3.00
CA ALA A 162 -0.37 -7.98 -3.94
C ALA A 162 -0.63 -9.45 -3.57
N SER A 163 0.26 -10.06 -2.79
CA SER A 163 0.07 -11.42 -2.27
C SER A 163 -1.12 -11.47 -1.30
N PRO A 164 -1.91 -12.55 -1.30
CA PRO A 164 -3.00 -12.75 -0.35
C PRO A 164 -2.48 -12.71 1.09
N GLY A 165 -3.36 -12.33 2.02
CA GLY A 165 -3.01 -12.30 3.43
C GLY A 165 -3.81 -11.30 4.23
N TYR A 166 -3.30 -10.99 5.42
CA TYR A 166 -4.00 -10.20 6.42
C TYR A 166 -3.07 -9.21 7.11
N THR A 167 -3.64 -8.10 7.54
CA THR A 167 -2.99 -7.12 8.42
C THR A 167 -3.61 -7.22 9.81
N LEU A 168 -2.76 -7.33 10.84
CA LEU A 168 -3.15 -7.23 12.24
C LEU A 168 -2.70 -5.88 12.80
N ILE A 169 -3.59 -5.22 13.54
CA ILE A 169 -3.24 -4.08 14.40
C ILE A 169 -3.67 -4.46 15.81
N LEU A 170 -2.76 -4.43 16.77
CA LEU A 170 -2.93 -4.98 18.09
C LEU A 170 -2.42 -4.01 19.15
N ASN A 171 -3.01 -4.02 20.33
CA ASN A 171 -2.39 -3.40 21.50
C ASN A 171 -0.98 -3.93 21.72
N ALA A 172 -0.01 -3.05 21.99
CA ALA A 172 1.41 -3.41 22.13
C ALA A 172 1.67 -4.46 23.23
N LYS A 173 0.83 -4.51 24.28
CA LYS A 173 0.89 -5.51 25.35
C LYS A 173 0.66 -6.93 24.84
N LYS A 174 -0.03 -7.10 23.71
CA LYS A 174 -0.33 -8.40 23.09
C LYS A 174 0.72 -8.84 22.07
N LYS A 175 1.72 -8.02 21.81
CA LYS A 175 2.76 -8.28 20.79
C LYS A 175 3.34 -9.68 20.92
N GLN A 176 3.92 -10.01 22.08
CA GLN A 176 4.65 -11.26 22.26
C GLN A 176 3.74 -12.49 22.21
N GLU A 177 2.56 -12.39 22.83
CA GLU A 177 1.57 -13.48 22.83
C GLU A 177 1.15 -13.86 21.40
N ILE A 178 0.71 -12.88 20.63
CA ILE A 178 0.19 -13.12 19.27
C ILE A 178 1.31 -13.47 18.31
N TRP A 179 2.48 -12.83 18.41
CA TRP A 179 3.64 -13.16 17.59
C TRP A 179 4.06 -14.61 17.78
N SER A 180 4.26 -15.05 19.03
CA SER A 180 4.63 -16.45 19.34
C SER A 180 3.59 -17.43 18.79
N LYS A 181 2.30 -17.12 18.95
CA LYS A 181 1.22 -17.96 18.43
C LYS A 181 1.26 -18.08 16.90
N ILE A 182 1.51 -16.98 16.18
CA ILE A 182 1.64 -17.00 14.72
C ILE A 182 2.82 -17.87 14.27
N ILE A 183 3.97 -17.77 14.96
CA ILE A 183 5.14 -18.60 14.66
C ILE A 183 4.88 -20.08 14.99
N GLU A 184 4.25 -20.40 16.12
CA GLU A 184 3.86 -21.77 16.50
C GLU A 184 2.89 -22.41 15.50
N ILE A 185 2.04 -21.62 14.88
CA ILE A 185 1.13 -22.07 13.79
C ILE A 185 1.90 -22.48 12.53
N GLY A 186 3.13 -21.97 12.37
CA GLY A 186 4.01 -22.31 11.26
C GLY A 186 4.31 -21.16 10.29
N ALA A 187 3.94 -19.91 10.63
CA ALA A 187 4.35 -18.77 9.85
C ALA A 187 5.87 -18.54 9.93
N ILE A 188 6.48 -18.20 8.82
CA ILE A 188 7.91 -17.94 8.70
C ILE A 188 8.14 -16.44 8.85
N GLU A 189 8.94 -16.07 9.86
CA GLU A 189 9.33 -14.67 10.06
C GLU A 189 10.21 -14.21 8.91
N ILE A 190 9.92 -13.03 8.36
CA ILE A 190 10.71 -12.35 7.34
C ILE A 190 11.18 -10.99 7.86
N ASN A 191 12.34 -10.54 7.37
CA ASN A 191 12.98 -9.31 7.77
C ASN A 191 12.69 -8.14 6.80
N ASP A 192 13.25 -6.95 7.09
CA ASP A 192 13.04 -5.73 6.29
C ASP A 192 13.55 -5.88 4.85
N ASN A 193 14.65 -6.61 4.62
CA ASN A 193 15.17 -6.85 3.27
C ASN A 193 14.25 -7.77 2.47
N ASP A 194 13.66 -8.77 3.11
CA ASP A 194 12.68 -9.66 2.48
C ASP A 194 11.40 -8.91 2.12
N TRP A 195 10.92 -8.04 3.03
CA TRP A 195 9.78 -7.16 2.76
C TRP A 195 10.07 -6.23 1.60
N GLU A 196 11.23 -5.56 1.59
CA GLU A 196 11.62 -4.65 0.52
C GLU A 196 11.73 -5.37 -0.83
N MET A 197 12.29 -6.58 -0.84
CA MET A 197 12.32 -7.43 -2.04
C MET A 197 10.89 -7.71 -2.55
N LEU A 198 9.99 -8.18 -1.67
CA LEU A 198 8.60 -8.49 -2.04
C LEU A 198 7.87 -7.22 -2.53
N ARG A 199 8.07 -6.08 -1.85
CA ARG A 199 7.48 -4.80 -2.25
C ARG A 199 7.86 -4.42 -3.68
N ILE A 200 9.15 -4.48 -3.99
CA ILE A 200 9.66 -4.13 -5.32
C ILE A 200 9.14 -5.10 -6.37
N LEU A 201 9.25 -6.41 -6.13
CA LEU A 201 8.80 -7.45 -7.07
C LEU A 201 7.30 -7.38 -7.35
N GLN A 202 6.50 -6.99 -6.35
CA GLN A 202 5.05 -6.87 -6.50
C GLN A 202 4.60 -5.47 -6.95
N GLY A 203 5.49 -4.49 -6.91
CA GLY A 203 5.22 -3.13 -7.37
C GLY A 203 4.47 -2.25 -6.38
N ARG A 204 4.51 -2.57 -5.05
CA ARG A 204 3.94 -1.67 -4.06
C ARG A 204 4.81 -0.41 -3.96
N PRO A 205 4.24 0.78 -4.25
CA PRO A 205 4.99 2.03 -4.16
C PRO A 205 5.18 2.47 -2.71
N GLN A 206 6.25 3.21 -2.45
CA GLN A 206 6.51 3.82 -1.15
C GLN A 206 6.96 5.27 -1.28
N PRO A 207 6.76 6.09 -0.22
CA PRO A 207 7.28 7.46 -0.17
C PRO A 207 8.80 7.53 -0.40
N GLU A 208 9.23 8.66 -0.97
CA GLU A 208 10.63 8.99 -1.28
C GLU A 208 11.24 8.17 -2.44
N SER A 209 10.57 7.11 -2.88
CA SER A 209 10.94 6.32 -4.04
C SER A 209 9.94 6.52 -5.19
N GLU A 210 8.77 5.91 -5.09
CA GLU A 210 7.71 5.98 -6.11
C GLU A 210 6.66 7.05 -5.79
N LEU A 211 6.40 7.33 -4.51
CA LEU A 211 5.45 8.35 -4.09
C LEU A 211 6.22 9.63 -3.73
N THR A 212 6.25 10.57 -4.67
CA THR A 212 6.96 11.84 -4.54
C THR A 212 6.14 13.00 -5.13
N ASP A 213 6.63 14.23 -4.96
CA ASP A 213 6.03 15.42 -5.56
C ASP A 213 6.09 15.45 -7.10
N ASP A 214 6.80 14.50 -7.73
CA ASP A 214 6.89 14.39 -9.19
C ASP A 214 5.69 13.64 -9.80
N TYR A 215 5.00 12.79 -8.99
CA TYR A 215 4.02 11.83 -9.50
C TYR A 215 2.64 12.01 -8.87
N ASN A 216 1.60 11.66 -9.63
CA ASN A 216 0.23 11.58 -9.14
C ASN A 216 -0.22 10.11 -9.04
N PRO A 217 -1.33 9.80 -8.32
CA PRO A 217 -1.77 8.42 -8.13
C PRO A 217 -2.01 7.63 -9.42
N LEU A 218 -2.43 8.29 -10.51
CA LEU A 218 -2.71 7.62 -11.78
C LEU A 218 -1.41 7.24 -12.51
N GLU A 219 -0.38 8.08 -12.43
CA GLU A 219 0.96 7.77 -12.95
C GLU A 219 1.60 6.61 -12.17
N VAL A 220 1.35 6.53 -10.87
CA VAL A 220 1.78 5.40 -10.03
C VAL A 220 1.04 4.11 -10.39
N GLY A 221 -0.17 4.22 -10.99
CA GLY A 221 -1.02 3.07 -11.29
C GLY A 221 -1.94 2.66 -10.14
N LEU A 222 -2.21 3.56 -9.21
CA LEU A 222 -3.07 3.32 -8.03
C LEU A 222 -4.56 3.63 -8.32
N TRP A 223 -5.05 3.20 -9.47
CA TRP A 223 -6.43 3.46 -9.90
C TRP A 223 -7.48 2.95 -8.92
N GLN A 224 -7.24 1.80 -8.31
CA GLN A 224 -8.14 1.16 -7.34
C GLN A 224 -8.28 1.94 -6.02
N THR A 225 -7.38 2.90 -5.76
CA THR A 225 -7.42 3.74 -4.56
C THR A 225 -8.10 5.10 -4.79
N VAL A 226 -8.61 5.33 -6.01
CA VAL A 226 -9.23 6.59 -6.41
C VAL A 226 -10.69 6.36 -6.75
N SER A 227 -11.59 7.04 -6.06
CA SER A 227 -13.00 7.09 -6.45
C SER A 227 -13.23 8.27 -7.41
N PHE A 228 -13.78 7.98 -8.60
CA PHE A 228 -14.12 8.99 -9.59
C PHE A 228 -15.58 9.46 -9.48
N GLU A 229 -16.38 8.82 -8.64
CA GLU A 229 -17.81 9.10 -8.47
C GLU A 229 -18.13 9.86 -7.17
N LYS A 230 -17.14 9.94 -6.25
CA LYS A 230 -17.31 10.63 -4.97
C LYS A 230 -17.36 12.16 -5.10
N GLY A 231 -17.76 12.83 -4.01
CA GLY A 231 -17.75 14.28 -3.89
C GLY A 231 -16.34 14.91 -3.91
N CYS A 232 -16.26 16.20 -3.62
CA CYS A 232 -15.02 16.96 -3.69
C CYS A 232 -13.96 16.47 -2.70
N TYR A 233 -12.71 16.44 -3.13
CA TYR A 233 -11.55 16.15 -2.30
C TYR A 233 -10.30 16.90 -2.78
N ILE A 234 -9.28 17.00 -1.93
CA ILE A 234 -8.01 17.66 -2.27
C ILE A 234 -7.36 16.98 -3.49
N GLY A 235 -6.99 17.77 -4.51
CA GLY A 235 -6.33 17.30 -5.73
C GLY A 235 -7.27 16.73 -6.81
N GLN A 236 -8.58 16.65 -6.56
CA GLN A 236 -9.56 16.05 -7.47
C GLN A 236 -9.53 16.62 -8.89
N GLU A 237 -9.42 17.94 -9.04
CA GLU A 237 -9.47 18.59 -10.36
C GLU A 237 -8.40 18.04 -11.32
N THR A 238 -7.17 17.90 -10.82
CA THR A 238 -6.07 17.34 -11.62
C THR A 238 -6.32 15.87 -11.96
N ILE A 239 -6.75 15.07 -10.99
CA ILE A 239 -7.01 13.63 -11.15
C ILE A 239 -8.16 13.41 -12.16
N ALA A 240 -9.26 14.13 -11.99
CA ALA A 240 -10.42 14.05 -12.90
C ALA A 240 -10.04 14.43 -14.34
N ARG A 241 -9.25 15.51 -14.51
CA ARG A 241 -8.78 15.93 -15.84
C ARG A 241 -7.89 14.87 -16.48
N LEU A 242 -6.97 14.26 -15.73
CA LEU A 242 -6.10 13.19 -16.25
C LEU A 242 -6.91 11.97 -16.69
N ASN A 243 -7.94 11.60 -15.93
CA ASN A 243 -8.85 10.51 -16.30
C ASN A 243 -9.66 10.84 -17.58
N THR A 244 -10.32 11.99 -17.59
CA THR A 244 -11.22 12.42 -18.71
C THR A 244 -10.46 12.53 -20.04
N TYR A 245 -9.28 13.12 -20.03
CA TYR A 245 -8.51 13.36 -21.27
C TYR A 245 -7.49 12.25 -21.56
N LYS A 246 -7.50 11.14 -20.78
CA LYS A 246 -6.49 10.07 -20.86
C LYS A 246 -5.06 10.64 -20.84
N GLY A 247 -4.85 11.61 -19.93
CA GLY A 247 -3.68 12.49 -19.94
C GLY A 247 -2.49 12.00 -19.13
N VAL A 248 -2.47 10.73 -18.68
CA VAL A 248 -1.35 10.14 -17.94
C VAL A 248 -0.12 10.06 -18.86
N LYS A 249 0.96 10.72 -18.46
CA LYS A 249 2.14 10.91 -19.31
C LYS A 249 3.23 9.86 -19.08
N GLN A 250 3.22 9.19 -17.95
CA GLN A 250 4.17 8.16 -17.54
C GLN A 250 3.49 7.17 -16.60
N ASN A 251 4.01 5.95 -16.54
CA ASN A 251 3.50 4.91 -15.66
C ASN A 251 4.64 4.23 -14.91
N LEU A 252 4.37 3.80 -13.69
CA LEU A 252 5.25 2.95 -12.90
C LEU A 252 5.20 1.52 -13.44
N TRP A 253 6.36 0.95 -13.80
CA TRP A 253 6.50 -0.39 -14.33
C TRP A 253 7.53 -1.20 -13.55
N GLY A 254 7.43 -2.52 -13.62
CA GLY A 254 8.52 -3.43 -13.32
C GLY A 254 9.52 -3.49 -14.46
N ILE A 255 10.79 -3.73 -14.15
CA ILE A 255 11.86 -3.86 -15.14
C ILE A 255 12.73 -5.04 -14.73
N ASN A 256 12.75 -6.08 -15.56
CA ASN A 256 13.75 -7.15 -15.44
C ASN A 256 15.11 -6.60 -15.87
N LEU A 257 16.14 -6.79 -15.07
CA LEU A 257 17.48 -6.25 -15.27
C LEU A 257 18.54 -7.35 -15.22
N ASN A 258 19.58 -7.24 -16.03
CA ASN A 258 20.69 -8.20 -16.08
C ASN A 258 21.74 -7.94 -14.99
N ALA A 259 21.78 -6.76 -14.40
CA ALA A 259 22.71 -6.40 -13.33
C ALA A 259 22.05 -5.41 -12.35
N ALA A 260 22.68 -5.23 -11.17
CA ALA A 260 22.29 -4.22 -10.20
C ALA A 260 22.42 -2.81 -10.77
N VAL A 261 21.43 -1.98 -10.50
CA VAL A 261 21.40 -0.58 -10.92
C VAL A 261 20.93 0.29 -9.76
N GLU A 262 21.56 1.44 -9.55
CA GLU A 262 21.19 2.38 -8.50
C GLU A 262 19.87 3.10 -8.83
N ALA A 263 19.06 3.35 -7.79
CA ALA A 263 17.88 4.21 -7.90
C ALA A 263 18.28 5.61 -8.42
N GLY A 264 17.41 6.20 -9.23
CA GLY A 264 17.70 7.48 -9.89
C GLY A 264 18.32 7.36 -11.28
N THR A 265 18.78 6.17 -11.67
CA THR A 265 19.37 5.93 -13.00
C THR A 265 18.34 6.17 -14.11
N VAL A 266 18.79 6.83 -15.16
CA VAL A 266 17.98 7.15 -16.36
C VAL A 266 17.68 5.89 -17.16
N ILE A 267 16.46 5.77 -17.62
CA ILE A 267 16.00 4.72 -18.54
C ILE A 267 15.96 5.29 -19.95
N THR A 268 16.53 4.59 -20.91
CA THR A 268 16.57 5.01 -22.32
C THR A 268 16.06 3.94 -23.27
N VAL A 269 15.59 4.37 -24.43
CA VAL A 269 15.33 3.53 -25.62
C VAL A 269 16.13 4.15 -26.76
N GLY A 270 17.17 3.46 -27.23
CA GLY A 270 18.21 4.08 -28.04
C GLY A 270 18.84 5.26 -27.28
N ASP A 271 18.88 6.43 -27.90
CA ASP A 271 19.41 7.66 -27.30
C ASP A 271 18.34 8.50 -26.55
N GLU A 272 17.05 8.10 -26.64
CA GLU A 272 15.97 8.86 -26.02
C GLU A 272 15.80 8.50 -24.53
N LYS A 273 15.79 9.53 -23.67
CA LYS A 273 15.45 9.39 -22.26
C LYS A 273 13.93 9.18 -22.12
N VAL A 274 13.53 8.00 -21.67
CA VAL A 274 12.12 7.63 -21.53
C VAL A 274 11.64 7.51 -20.10
N GLY A 275 12.56 7.47 -19.12
CA GLY A 275 12.15 7.26 -17.75
C GLY A 275 13.29 7.34 -16.74
N LYS A 276 12.97 6.88 -15.51
CA LYS A 276 13.89 6.85 -14.36
C LYS A 276 13.58 5.63 -13.49
N LEU A 277 14.61 4.92 -13.06
CA LEU A 277 14.53 3.84 -12.09
C LEU A 277 14.32 4.42 -10.67
N THR A 278 13.42 3.84 -9.88
CA THR A 278 13.12 4.30 -8.53
C THR A 278 13.57 3.33 -7.45
N SER A 279 13.51 2.04 -7.72
CA SER A 279 13.92 0.98 -6.80
C SER A 279 14.55 -0.19 -7.56
N CYS A 280 15.44 -0.95 -6.90
CA CYS A 280 16.05 -2.15 -7.49
C CYS A 280 16.30 -3.18 -6.38
N THR A 281 16.07 -4.45 -6.69
CA THR A 281 16.35 -5.58 -5.80
C THR A 281 16.92 -6.76 -6.58
N GLN A 282 17.61 -7.65 -5.88
CA GLN A 282 18.07 -8.91 -6.46
C GLN A 282 16.90 -9.90 -6.53
N ASN A 283 16.79 -10.60 -7.65
CA ASN A 283 15.81 -11.67 -7.87
C ASN A 283 16.53 -12.92 -8.42
N GLY A 284 16.95 -13.80 -7.53
CA GLY A 284 17.78 -14.95 -7.89
C GLY A 284 19.14 -14.50 -8.44
N ASN A 285 19.45 -14.91 -9.68
CA ASN A 285 20.67 -14.51 -10.39
C ASN A 285 20.53 -13.19 -11.17
N ASN A 286 19.32 -12.65 -11.26
CA ASN A 286 19.00 -11.43 -11.97
C ASN A 286 18.59 -10.32 -10.98
N TYR A 287 18.22 -9.18 -11.52
CA TYR A 287 17.73 -8.03 -10.76
C TYR A 287 16.37 -7.62 -11.27
N PHE A 288 15.61 -6.96 -10.40
CA PHE A 288 14.30 -6.42 -10.72
C PHE A 288 14.21 -5.00 -10.17
N GLY A 289 13.68 -4.09 -10.98
CA GLY A 289 13.52 -2.71 -10.59
C GLY A 289 12.10 -2.20 -10.78
N LEU A 290 11.78 -1.11 -10.09
CA LEU A 290 10.62 -0.26 -10.38
C LEU A 290 11.12 1.01 -11.06
N GLY A 291 10.35 1.50 -12.04
CA GLY A 291 10.71 2.74 -12.71
C GLY A 291 9.54 3.36 -13.45
N TYR A 292 9.56 4.69 -13.51
CA TYR A 292 8.60 5.43 -14.34
C TYR A 292 9.06 5.48 -15.77
N ILE A 293 8.15 5.17 -16.70
CA ILE A 293 8.39 5.20 -18.14
C ILE A 293 7.30 6.04 -18.80
N ARG A 294 7.69 6.94 -19.70
CA ARG A 294 6.76 7.76 -20.47
C ARG A 294 5.79 6.88 -21.26
N THR A 295 4.49 7.16 -21.15
CA THR A 295 3.43 6.38 -21.80
C THR A 295 3.66 6.21 -23.31
N LYS A 296 4.13 7.25 -24.00
CA LYS A 296 4.41 7.21 -25.44
C LYS A 296 5.62 6.36 -25.83
N ALA A 297 6.48 5.96 -24.90
CA ALA A 297 7.61 5.10 -25.19
C ALA A 297 7.22 3.62 -25.29
N GLY A 298 6.09 3.24 -24.68
CA GLY A 298 5.56 1.88 -24.67
C GLY A 298 5.28 1.39 -23.25
N GLY A 299 5.12 0.08 -23.11
CA GLY A 299 4.79 -0.62 -21.87
C GLY A 299 5.41 -2.02 -21.86
N VAL A 300 4.67 -3.03 -21.42
CA VAL A 300 5.13 -4.42 -21.30
C VAL A 300 5.82 -4.91 -22.58
N GLY A 301 6.99 -5.53 -22.41
CA GLY A 301 7.83 -6.03 -23.50
C GLY A 301 8.79 -4.99 -24.10
N LEU A 302 8.70 -3.71 -23.68
CA LEU A 302 9.63 -2.68 -24.13
C LEU A 302 11.06 -3.01 -23.67
N LYS A 303 12.00 -3.09 -24.61
CA LYS A 303 13.43 -3.22 -24.31
C LYS A 303 14.00 -1.84 -24.00
N VAL A 304 14.66 -1.75 -22.86
CA VAL A 304 15.24 -0.51 -22.36
C VAL A 304 16.69 -0.69 -21.96
N LYS A 305 17.40 0.41 -21.84
CA LYS A 305 18.71 0.48 -21.20
C LYS A 305 18.59 1.32 -19.94
N VAL A 306 19.07 0.81 -18.82
CA VAL A 306 19.09 1.48 -17.52
C VAL A 306 20.53 1.69 -17.11
N GLY A 307 21.05 2.92 -17.33
CA GLY A 307 22.49 3.15 -17.33
C GLY A 307 23.17 2.29 -18.41
N GLU A 308 24.08 1.42 -18.00
CA GLU A 308 24.77 0.49 -18.91
C GLU A 308 24.07 -0.90 -18.98
N THR A 309 23.02 -1.14 -18.20
CA THR A 309 22.34 -2.43 -18.07
C THR A 309 21.16 -2.51 -19.01
N GLU A 310 21.03 -3.64 -19.70
CA GLU A 310 19.84 -3.95 -20.49
C GLU A 310 18.71 -4.42 -19.58
N GLY A 311 17.47 -4.08 -19.96
CA GLY A 311 16.27 -4.47 -19.24
C GLY A 311 15.05 -4.64 -20.13
N GLU A 312 14.02 -5.25 -19.57
CA GLU A 312 12.72 -5.42 -20.21
C GLU A 312 11.61 -5.01 -19.26
N VAL A 313 10.71 -4.16 -19.76
CA VAL A 313 9.54 -3.69 -19.01
C VAL A 313 8.52 -4.81 -18.86
N VAL A 314 8.01 -4.99 -17.64
CA VAL A 314 7.02 -6.01 -17.29
C VAL A 314 5.91 -5.41 -16.44
N SER A 315 4.76 -6.08 -16.42
CA SER A 315 3.68 -5.75 -15.49
C SER A 315 4.06 -6.08 -14.04
N ILE A 316 3.44 -5.38 -13.11
CA ILE A 316 3.58 -5.59 -11.66
C ILE A 316 2.18 -5.71 -11.04
N PRO A 317 1.96 -6.67 -10.12
CA PRO A 317 0.60 -7.04 -9.73
C PRO A 317 -0.09 -6.04 -8.78
N PHE A 318 0.65 -5.15 -8.11
CA PHE A 318 0.07 -4.22 -7.14
C PHE A 318 -0.63 -3.03 -7.80
N VAL A 319 -0.22 -2.64 -9.00
CA VAL A 319 -0.74 -1.47 -9.72
C VAL A 319 -1.43 -1.85 -11.02
N SER A 320 -2.27 -0.95 -11.53
CA SER A 320 -2.95 -1.09 -12.82
C SER A 320 -2.69 0.14 -13.69
N HIS A 321 -2.76 -0.04 -15.01
CA HIS A 321 -2.62 1.05 -15.97
C HIS A 321 -3.88 1.24 -16.82
N GLU A 322 -4.95 0.56 -16.44
CA GLU A 322 -6.23 0.60 -17.15
C GLU A 322 -7.08 1.78 -16.66
N TYR A 323 -7.59 2.55 -17.61
CA TYR A 323 -8.56 3.60 -17.30
C TYR A 323 -9.90 2.94 -16.95
N PRO A 324 -10.58 3.35 -15.84
CA PRO A 324 -11.95 2.94 -15.59
C PRO A 324 -12.81 3.37 -16.77
N ASN A 325 -13.66 2.48 -17.28
CA ASN A 325 -14.52 2.67 -18.45
C ASN A 325 -13.81 2.66 -19.83
N SER A 326 -12.63 2.08 -19.97
CA SER A 326 -12.21 1.60 -21.28
C SER A 326 -13.08 0.37 -21.60
N GLU A 327 -14.22 0.60 -22.28
CA GLU A 327 -15.07 -0.47 -22.79
C GLU A 327 -14.20 -1.45 -23.58
N GLN A 328 -14.36 -2.74 -23.24
CA GLN A 328 -13.83 -3.87 -23.97
C GLN A 328 -14.42 -3.96 -25.35
#